data_701e6a4082bfd7275b07154ae525d8bf
#
_entry.id   701e6a4082bfd7275b07154ae525d8bf
#
_cell.length_a   1.000
_cell.length_b   1.000
_cell.length_c   1.000
_cell.angle_alpha   90.00
_cell.angle_beta   90.00
_cell.angle_gamma   90.00
#
_symmetry.space_group_name_H-M   'P 1'
#
loop_
_entity.id
_entity.type
_entity.pdbx_description
1 polymer ?
#
loop_
_entity_poly.entity_id
_entity_poly.type
_entity_poly.pdbx_seq_one_letter_code
_entity_poly.pdbx_strand_id
1 'polypeptide(L)'
;TNNYFSVGIKYAFDFYLRDDASSLGSDSELNGMAPYCKTDRYGFIGGRSLQNGQDHLPVVLIRHRETKWLEMTAHWEKTMARRYRKIKLLCRKGIPSSLRARCWPLLCGGQAKMERSPGKYQELLEVPGDPQWVETITKDIHRQFPFHEMFLSPEGPGQQGLLQLLKAYTVYRPQEGYCQAQGPVGALLLMHMPPEQAFWCLVQICDHYLPGYYSPQMEALVLDSEIFTALLHRVCPKAFKHLQKHGVGPLMYMPEWFLCLFARTLPFPTVLRVWDAFLSEGERTGMVMIWNQDAQHYNGLTLKIFL
;
A
#
# COMPACT_ATOMS: atom_id res chain seq x y z
N THR A 1 -22.42 -13.92 20.93
CA THR A 1 -21.96 -13.52 19.56
C THR A 1 -20.71 -12.64 19.61
N ASN A 2 -20.53 -11.81 20.67
CA ASN A 2 -19.38 -10.90 20.78
C ASN A 2 -18.02 -11.58 21.09
N ASN A 3 -18.01 -12.80 21.62
CA ASN A 3 -16.76 -13.50 21.98
C ASN A 3 -16.03 -14.10 20.76
N TYR A 4 -16.75 -14.48 19.71
CA TYR A 4 -16.12 -15.03 18.49
C TYR A 4 -15.46 -13.94 17.65
N PHE A 5 -15.99 -12.72 17.64
CA PHE A 5 -15.43 -11.59 16.92
C PHE A 5 -14.11 -11.10 17.53
N SER A 6 -14.05 -10.96 18.88
CA SER A 6 -12.81 -10.54 19.55
C SER A 6 -11.70 -11.58 19.43
N VAL A 7 -12.06 -12.87 19.42
CA VAL A 7 -11.15 -13.99 19.22
C VAL A 7 -10.65 -14.03 17.78
N GLY A 8 -11.50 -13.80 16.77
CA GLY A 8 -11.11 -13.76 15.36
C GLY A 8 -10.13 -12.62 15.04
N ILE A 9 -10.36 -11.43 15.59
CA ILE A 9 -9.46 -10.27 15.46
C ILE A 9 -8.14 -10.55 16.17
N LYS A 10 -8.18 -11.15 17.36
CA LYS A 10 -6.98 -11.54 18.11
C LYS A 10 -6.17 -12.62 17.36
N TYR A 11 -6.83 -13.62 16.75
CA TYR A 11 -6.15 -14.63 15.93
C TYR A 11 -5.56 -14.04 14.65
N ALA A 12 -6.25 -13.10 14.01
CA ALA A 12 -5.68 -12.36 12.87
C ALA A 12 -4.44 -11.57 13.30
N PHE A 13 -4.48 -10.91 14.46
CA PHE A 13 -3.35 -10.20 15.05
C PHE A 13 -2.22 -11.14 15.50
N ASP A 14 -2.52 -12.26 16.16
CA ASP A 14 -1.52 -13.24 16.60
C ASP A 14 -0.90 -13.98 15.40
N PHE A 15 -1.61 -14.15 14.30
CA PHE A 15 -1.06 -14.66 13.03
C PHE A 15 -0.10 -13.65 12.40
N TYR A 16 -0.39 -12.35 12.50
CA TYR A 16 0.52 -11.27 12.10
C TYR A 16 1.80 -11.22 12.96
N LEU A 17 1.74 -11.70 14.22
CA LEU A 17 2.86 -11.70 15.16
C LEU A 17 3.77 -12.93 15.00
N ARG A 18 3.32 -13.97 14.28
CA ARG A 18 4.20 -15.12 13.98
C ARG A 18 5.11 -14.78 12.82
N ASP A 19 6.41 -14.92 13.06
CA ASP A 19 7.48 -14.82 12.08
C ASP A 19 7.17 -15.66 10.84
N ASP A 20 6.57 -15.08 9.81
CA ASP A 20 6.53 -15.67 8.48
C ASP A 20 7.85 -15.42 7.72
N ALA A 21 8.97 -15.68 8.40
CA ALA A 21 10.25 -15.91 7.75
C ALA A 21 10.33 -17.28 7.05
N SER A 22 9.28 -18.10 7.14
CA SER A 22 9.35 -19.52 6.76
C SER A 22 8.72 -19.89 5.41
N SER A 23 8.19 -18.94 4.62
CA SER A 23 7.59 -19.28 3.32
C SER A 23 8.39 -18.84 2.08
N LEU A 24 9.58 -18.28 2.25
CA LEU A 24 10.54 -18.08 1.17
C LEU A 24 11.73 -19.01 1.46
N GLY A 25 11.93 -19.98 0.58
CA GLY A 25 12.85 -21.12 0.70
C GLY A 25 14.13 -20.80 1.46
N SER A 26 14.48 -21.70 2.37
CA SER A 26 15.74 -21.70 3.09
C SER A 26 16.90 -21.94 2.11
N ASP A 27 17.45 -20.88 1.56
CA ASP A 27 18.78 -20.89 1.01
C ASP A 27 19.70 -20.24 2.03
N SER A 28 20.18 -21.10 2.94
CA SER A 28 21.22 -20.82 3.91
C SER A 28 22.60 -20.72 3.25
N GLU A 29 22.80 -19.75 2.34
CA GLU A 29 24.12 -19.40 1.82
C GLU A 29 24.21 -17.89 1.50
N LEU A 30 24.06 -17.04 2.52
CA LEU A 30 24.42 -15.62 2.43
C LEU A 30 25.48 -15.26 3.49
N ASN A 31 26.50 -16.10 3.64
CA ASN A 31 27.76 -15.73 4.29
C ASN A 31 28.82 -15.47 3.21
N GLY A 32 28.78 -14.29 2.64
CA GLY A 32 29.76 -13.80 1.68
C GLY A 32 29.23 -12.54 1.03
N MET A 33 29.51 -11.38 1.62
CA MET A 33 29.22 -10.08 0.98
C MET A 33 29.93 -10.02 -0.37
N ALA A 34 29.22 -10.37 -1.43
CA ALA A 34 29.63 -10.00 -2.77
C ALA A 34 29.28 -8.53 -3.02
N PRO A 35 30.21 -7.68 -3.48
CA PRO A 35 30.05 -6.21 -3.52
C PRO A 35 29.08 -5.68 -4.56
N TYR A 36 28.31 -6.49 -5.27
CA TYR A 36 27.34 -6.07 -6.27
C TYR A 36 26.13 -7.03 -6.35
N CYS A 37 25.24 -6.99 -5.36
CA CYS A 37 23.92 -7.56 -5.58
C CYS A 37 23.15 -6.68 -6.58
N LYS A 38 22.91 -7.17 -7.80
CA LYS A 38 22.10 -6.47 -8.79
C LYS A 38 20.67 -6.37 -8.27
N THR A 39 20.18 -5.14 -8.15
CA THR A 39 18.78 -4.87 -7.91
C THR A 39 18.00 -4.88 -9.22
N ASP A 40 16.72 -5.22 -9.15
CA ASP A 40 15.81 -5.00 -10.26
C ASP A 40 15.51 -3.49 -10.45
N ARG A 41 14.72 -3.15 -11.45
CA ARG A 41 14.33 -1.77 -11.73
C ARG A 41 13.50 -1.09 -10.63
N TYR A 42 13.09 -1.82 -9.63
CA TYR A 42 12.31 -1.35 -8.49
C TYR A 42 13.11 -1.30 -7.20
N GLY A 43 14.38 -1.72 -7.21
CA GLY A 43 15.27 -1.73 -6.05
C GLY A 43 15.29 -3.05 -5.25
N PHE A 44 14.64 -4.13 -5.74
CA PHE A 44 14.66 -5.42 -5.06
C PHE A 44 15.87 -6.26 -5.43
N ILE A 45 16.57 -6.80 -4.43
CA ILE A 45 17.72 -7.68 -4.57
C ILE A 45 17.24 -9.07 -4.98
N GLY A 46 17.96 -9.70 -5.92
CA GLY A 46 17.62 -11.05 -6.41
C GLY A 46 16.31 -11.12 -7.20
N GLY A 47 15.68 -9.99 -7.45
CA GLY A 47 14.54 -9.90 -8.34
C GLY A 47 14.93 -10.49 -9.70
N ARG A 48 14.23 -11.54 -10.15
CA ARG A 48 14.42 -12.06 -11.50
C ARG A 48 14.20 -10.91 -12.46
N SER A 49 15.28 -10.53 -13.15
CA SER A 49 15.14 -9.67 -14.32
C SER A 49 14.14 -10.38 -15.25
N LEU A 50 12.92 -9.90 -15.28
CA LEU A 50 11.92 -10.33 -16.26
C LEU A 50 12.39 -9.78 -17.61
N GLN A 51 13.49 -10.39 -18.12
CA GLN A 51 14.05 -10.10 -19.45
C GLN A 51 13.19 -10.64 -20.58
N ASN A 52 12.02 -11.16 -20.30
CA ASN A 52 11.13 -11.68 -21.34
C ASN A 52 9.85 -10.85 -21.46
N GLY A 53 9.95 -9.79 -22.26
CA GLY A 53 9.11 -9.74 -23.47
C GLY A 53 7.75 -9.04 -23.37
N GLN A 54 7.38 -8.19 -22.38
CA GLN A 54 6.06 -7.50 -22.50
C GLN A 54 5.95 -6.05 -22.03
N ASP A 55 7.00 -5.43 -21.48
CA ASP A 55 6.87 -4.04 -20.99
C ASP A 55 7.77 -3.00 -21.69
N HIS A 56 8.32 -3.30 -22.86
CA HIS A 56 9.02 -2.31 -23.65
C HIS A 56 8.04 -1.56 -24.56
N LEU A 57 7.19 -0.73 -23.94
CA LEU A 57 6.53 0.32 -24.72
C LEU A 57 7.62 1.12 -25.45
N PRO A 58 7.43 1.46 -26.74
CA PRO A 58 8.36 2.30 -27.45
C PRO A 58 8.68 3.58 -26.64
N VAL A 59 9.95 3.95 -26.58
CA VAL A 59 10.40 5.14 -25.81
C VAL A 59 9.61 6.40 -26.16
N VAL A 60 9.25 6.54 -27.43
CA VAL A 60 8.41 7.66 -27.91
C VAL A 60 7.04 7.68 -27.24
N LEU A 61 6.42 6.50 -27.06
CA LEU A 61 5.13 6.38 -26.39
C LEU A 61 5.23 6.68 -24.89
N ILE A 62 6.32 6.23 -24.24
CA ILE A 62 6.58 6.55 -22.84
C ILE A 62 6.71 8.07 -22.67
N ARG A 63 7.56 8.71 -23.45
CA ARG A 63 7.75 10.17 -23.42
C ARG A 63 6.46 10.94 -23.68
N HIS A 64 5.67 10.52 -24.67
CA HIS A 64 4.37 11.14 -24.93
C HIS A 64 3.42 11.04 -23.72
N ARG A 65 3.40 9.88 -23.02
CA ARG A 65 2.61 9.70 -21.81
C ARG A 65 3.11 10.59 -20.67
N GLU A 66 4.43 10.68 -20.49
CA GLU A 66 5.04 11.53 -19.47
C GLU A 66 4.73 13.02 -19.72
N THR A 67 4.91 13.52 -20.93
CA THR A 67 4.58 14.91 -21.30
C THR A 67 3.12 15.23 -20.97
N LYS A 68 2.21 14.34 -21.34
CA LYS A 68 0.78 14.52 -21.04
C LYS A 68 0.47 14.56 -19.54
N TRP A 69 1.15 13.75 -18.73
CA TRP A 69 0.99 13.80 -17.29
C TRP A 69 1.61 15.07 -16.69
N LEU A 70 2.75 15.51 -17.18
CA LEU A 70 3.38 16.77 -16.76
C LEU A 70 2.48 17.98 -17.03
N GLU A 71 1.88 18.06 -18.22
CA GLU A 71 0.91 19.12 -18.55
C GLU A 71 -0.31 19.10 -17.62
N MET A 72 -0.85 17.92 -17.32
CA MET A 72 -2.01 17.79 -16.43
C MET A 72 -1.68 18.17 -14.99
N THR A 73 -0.50 17.79 -14.49
CA THR A 73 -0.08 18.07 -13.10
C THR A 73 0.38 19.52 -12.92
N ALA A 74 0.82 20.21 -13.97
CA ALA A 74 1.15 21.64 -13.92
C ALA A 74 -0.06 22.54 -13.61
N HIS A 75 -1.26 22.08 -13.98
CA HIS A 75 -2.52 22.80 -13.74
C HIS A 75 -3.55 21.90 -13.08
N TRP A 76 -3.16 21.28 -11.96
CA TRP A 76 -3.89 20.16 -11.34
C TRP A 76 -5.34 20.47 -11.04
N GLU A 77 -5.63 21.54 -10.30
CA GLU A 77 -7.00 21.90 -9.89
C GLU A 77 -7.91 22.10 -11.12
N LYS A 78 -7.43 22.86 -12.10
CA LYS A 78 -8.15 23.08 -13.35
C LYS A 78 -8.39 21.77 -14.10
N THR A 79 -7.40 20.88 -14.06
CA THR A 79 -7.46 19.60 -14.74
C THR A 79 -8.45 18.66 -14.02
N MET A 80 -8.43 18.61 -12.71
CA MET A 80 -9.39 17.84 -11.91
C MET A 80 -10.82 18.33 -12.12
N ALA A 81 -11.05 19.64 -12.05
CA ALA A 81 -12.40 20.22 -12.24
C ALA A 81 -13.00 19.90 -13.63
N ARG A 82 -12.16 19.85 -14.67
CA ARG A 82 -12.65 19.71 -16.06
C ARG A 82 -12.51 18.32 -16.66
N ARG A 83 -11.56 17.49 -16.16
CA ARG A 83 -11.13 16.25 -16.81
C ARG A 83 -11.01 15.08 -15.85
N TYR A 84 -11.70 15.10 -14.73
CA TYR A 84 -11.63 14.06 -13.67
C TYR A 84 -11.81 12.63 -14.21
N ARG A 85 -12.85 12.40 -15.04
CA ARG A 85 -13.08 11.08 -15.66
C ARG A 85 -11.90 10.61 -16.52
N LYS A 86 -11.24 11.55 -17.23
CA LYS A 86 -10.08 11.22 -18.06
C LYS A 86 -8.87 10.88 -17.22
N ILE A 87 -8.68 11.55 -16.06
CA ILE A 87 -7.61 11.24 -15.12
C ILE A 87 -7.78 9.82 -14.59
N LYS A 88 -8.97 9.45 -14.12
CA LYS A 88 -9.26 8.09 -13.68
C LYS A 88 -8.91 7.03 -14.72
N LEU A 89 -9.34 7.23 -15.97
CA LEU A 89 -9.00 6.31 -17.06
C LEU A 89 -7.50 6.20 -17.31
N LEU A 90 -6.75 7.30 -17.14
CA LEU A 90 -5.30 7.30 -17.30
C LEU A 90 -4.60 6.62 -16.12
N CYS A 91 -5.09 6.81 -14.89
CA CYS A 91 -4.60 6.09 -13.71
C CYS A 91 -4.81 4.59 -13.85
N ARG A 92 -5.98 4.15 -14.30
CA ARG A 92 -6.27 2.74 -14.60
C ARG A 92 -5.34 2.14 -15.67
N LYS A 93 -4.87 2.96 -16.62
CA LYS A 93 -3.83 2.57 -17.60
C LYS A 93 -2.42 2.56 -17.00
N GLY A 94 -2.26 3.08 -15.80
CA GLY A 94 -1.01 3.24 -15.06
C GLY A 94 -0.31 4.56 -15.30
N ILE A 95 0.18 5.14 -14.22
CA ILE A 95 1.01 6.35 -14.23
C ILE A 95 2.43 5.95 -14.61
N PRO A 96 3.14 6.72 -15.46
CA PRO A 96 4.56 6.49 -15.72
C PRO A 96 5.36 6.45 -14.41
N SER A 97 6.30 5.51 -14.27
CA SER A 97 7.06 5.29 -13.04
C SER A 97 7.77 6.56 -12.55
N SER A 98 8.32 7.34 -13.46
CA SER A 98 8.98 8.62 -13.19
C SER A 98 8.08 9.70 -12.58
N LEU A 99 6.76 9.55 -12.68
CA LEU A 99 5.80 10.58 -12.28
C LEU A 99 4.91 10.19 -11.09
N ARG A 100 5.04 8.98 -10.53
CA ARG A 100 4.27 8.58 -9.35
C ARG A 100 4.53 9.47 -8.15
N ALA A 101 5.81 9.81 -7.91
CA ALA A 101 6.21 10.74 -6.86
C ALA A 101 5.45 12.08 -6.91
N ARG A 102 5.17 12.56 -8.11
CA ARG A 102 4.41 13.79 -8.35
C ARG A 102 2.91 13.59 -8.33
N CYS A 103 2.44 12.49 -8.92
CA CYS A 103 1.00 12.28 -9.13
C CYS A 103 0.26 11.78 -7.89
N TRP A 104 0.85 10.88 -7.10
CA TRP A 104 0.20 10.28 -5.95
C TRP A 104 -0.18 11.31 -4.86
N PRO A 105 0.70 12.25 -4.47
CA PRO A 105 0.34 13.29 -3.50
C PRO A 105 -0.76 14.23 -4.01
N LEU A 106 -0.79 14.50 -5.31
CA LEU A 106 -1.84 15.30 -5.93
C LEU A 106 -3.18 14.53 -5.95
N LEU A 107 -3.16 13.25 -6.31
CA LEU A 107 -4.36 12.41 -6.38
C LEU A 107 -5.02 12.23 -5.02
N CYS A 108 -4.23 11.90 -3.98
CA CYS A 108 -4.78 11.68 -2.64
C CYS A 108 -5.04 12.97 -1.85
N GLY A 109 -4.65 14.14 -2.37
CA GLY A 109 -4.76 15.41 -1.65
C GLY A 109 -3.68 15.64 -0.59
N GLY A 110 -2.68 14.74 -0.50
CA GLY A 110 -1.54 14.87 0.43
C GLY A 110 -0.74 16.15 0.20
N GLN A 111 -0.54 16.52 -1.07
CA GLN A 111 0.14 17.76 -1.44
C GLN A 111 -0.58 18.98 -0.88
N ALA A 112 -1.88 19.08 -1.09
CA ALA A 112 -2.68 20.20 -0.61
C ALA A 112 -2.74 20.26 0.92
N LYS A 113 -2.73 19.11 1.60
CA LYS A 113 -2.70 19.04 3.06
C LYS A 113 -1.35 19.48 3.61
N MET A 114 -0.25 19.08 2.98
CA MET A 114 1.11 19.53 3.30
C MET A 114 1.22 21.05 3.19
N GLU A 115 0.77 21.63 2.08
CA GLU A 115 0.81 23.08 1.83
C GLU A 115 -0.01 23.91 2.82
N ARG A 116 -1.11 23.33 3.36
CA ARG A 116 -1.93 23.97 4.41
C ARG A 116 -1.35 23.82 5.82
N SER A 117 -0.33 23.02 6.00
CA SER A 117 0.24 22.68 7.30
C SER A 117 1.78 22.83 7.30
N PRO A 118 2.31 24.01 6.91
CA PRO A 118 3.76 24.21 6.80
C PRO A 118 4.45 24.00 8.15
N GLY A 119 5.58 23.28 8.14
CA GLY A 119 6.38 23.02 9.34
C GLY A 119 5.79 21.99 10.31
N LYS A 120 4.54 21.57 10.12
CA LYS A 120 3.85 20.66 11.06
C LYS A 120 4.53 19.31 11.18
N TYR A 121 5.04 18.76 10.08
CA TYR A 121 5.76 17.49 10.10
C TYR A 121 7.04 17.59 10.94
N GLN A 122 7.79 18.69 10.84
CA GLN A 122 8.99 18.92 11.65
C GLN A 122 8.65 19.04 13.14
N GLU A 123 7.61 19.76 13.50
CA GLU A 123 7.13 19.82 14.90
C GLU A 123 6.82 18.41 15.45
N LEU A 124 6.17 17.54 14.65
CA LEU A 124 5.84 16.18 15.05
C LEU A 124 7.10 15.30 15.24
N LEU A 125 8.16 15.56 14.49
CA LEU A 125 9.43 14.86 14.63
C LEU A 125 10.17 15.25 15.93
N GLU A 126 10.01 16.47 16.40
CA GLU A 126 10.62 16.96 17.66
C GLU A 126 9.96 16.34 18.91
N VAL A 127 8.69 15.92 18.79
CA VAL A 127 8.00 15.25 19.91
C VAL A 127 8.54 13.82 20.06
N PRO A 128 8.91 13.39 21.29
CA PRO A 128 9.46 12.05 21.52
C PRO A 128 8.55 10.90 21.07
N GLY A 129 7.23 11.11 21.13
CA GLY A 129 6.23 10.09 20.89
C GLY A 129 5.97 9.23 22.14
N ASP A 130 4.93 8.40 22.07
CA ASP A 130 4.64 7.41 23.11
C ASP A 130 5.68 6.28 23.05
N PRO A 131 6.41 5.99 24.15
CA PRO A 131 7.43 4.94 24.20
C PRO A 131 6.93 3.57 23.73
N GLN A 132 5.67 3.22 24.03
CA GLN A 132 5.08 1.95 23.63
C GLN A 132 4.96 1.83 22.11
N TRP A 133 4.51 2.90 21.46
CA TRP A 133 4.41 2.91 20.01
C TRP A 133 5.77 2.95 19.33
N VAL A 134 6.70 3.76 19.86
CA VAL A 134 8.07 3.83 19.31
C VAL A 134 8.75 2.47 19.38
N GLU A 135 8.64 1.75 20.50
CA GLU A 135 9.20 0.41 20.66
C GLU A 135 8.56 -0.58 19.66
N THR A 136 7.24 -0.55 19.52
CA THR A 136 6.52 -1.43 18.59
C THR A 136 6.91 -1.17 17.13
N ILE A 137 6.97 0.10 16.73
CA ILE A 137 7.40 0.52 15.40
C ILE A 137 8.84 0.06 15.14
N THR A 138 9.75 0.27 16.08
CA THR A 138 11.18 -0.10 15.95
C THR A 138 11.34 -1.61 15.71
N LYS A 139 10.58 -2.43 16.42
CA LYS A 139 10.57 -3.89 16.22
C LYS A 139 10.02 -4.31 14.84
N ASP A 140 9.17 -3.48 14.25
CA ASP A 140 8.46 -3.79 13.02
C ASP A 140 9.20 -3.35 11.74
N ILE A 141 10.02 -2.31 11.85
CA ILE A 141 10.67 -1.67 10.68
C ILE A 141 11.56 -2.63 9.91
N HIS A 142 12.36 -3.45 10.59
CA HIS A 142 13.36 -4.32 9.97
C HIS A 142 12.74 -5.38 9.03
N ARG A 143 11.47 -5.73 9.23
CA ARG A 143 10.75 -6.70 8.41
C ARG A 143 10.00 -6.07 7.23
N GLN A 144 10.04 -4.73 7.09
CA GLN A 144 9.38 -4.03 5.98
C GLN A 144 10.28 -4.04 4.76
N PHE A 145 9.88 -4.79 3.72
CA PHE A 145 10.64 -4.96 2.48
C PHE A 145 12.13 -5.29 2.67
N PRO A 146 12.48 -6.36 3.38
CA PRO A 146 13.87 -6.67 3.76
C PRO A 146 14.80 -6.91 2.57
N PHE A 147 14.26 -7.19 1.38
CA PHE A 147 15.03 -7.39 0.14
C PHE A 147 15.04 -6.15 -0.77
N HIS A 148 14.54 -5.01 -0.31
CA HIS A 148 14.61 -3.77 -1.07
C HIS A 148 15.82 -2.94 -0.62
N GLU A 149 16.64 -2.47 -1.56
CA GLU A 149 17.90 -1.75 -1.29
C GLU A 149 17.77 -0.60 -0.28
N MET A 150 16.64 0.11 -0.31
CA MET A 150 16.37 1.25 0.56
C MET A 150 16.22 0.84 2.04
N PHE A 151 15.78 -0.40 2.32
CA PHE A 151 15.44 -0.88 3.67
C PHE A 151 16.42 -1.91 4.24
N LEU A 152 17.52 -2.20 3.53
CA LEU A 152 18.54 -3.18 3.97
C LEU A 152 19.27 -2.76 5.25
N SER A 153 19.65 -1.50 5.34
CA SER A 153 20.43 -0.99 6.47
C SER A 153 19.53 -0.41 7.55
N PRO A 154 19.70 -0.83 8.81
CA PRO A 154 18.97 -0.24 9.95
C PRO A 154 19.17 1.26 10.10
N GLU A 155 20.36 1.75 9.75
CA GLU A 155 20.70 3.19 9.79
C GLU A 155 20.47 3.88 8.44
N GLY A 156 19.98 3.12 7.47
CA GLY A 156 19.72 3.65 6.13
C GLY A 156 18.51 4.57 6.07
N PRO A 157 18.40 5.37 5.00
CA PRO A 157 17.35 6.37 4.84
C PRO A 157 15.94 5.78 4.84
N GLY A 158 15.78 4.53 4.40
CA GLY A 158 14.48 3.86 4.34
C GLY A 158 13.95 3.49 5.71
N GLN A 159 14.74 2.79 6.53
CA GLN A 159 14.31 2.39 7.87
C GLN A 159 14.17 3.62 8.78
N GLN A 160 15.12 4.55 8.74
CA GLN A 160 15.03 5.78 9.51
C GLN A 160 13.86 6.68 9.09
N GLY A 161 13.66 6.84 7.79
CA GLY A 161 12.52 7.58 7.26
C GLY A 161 11.18 6.95 7.65
N LEU A 162 11.10 5.61 7.65
CA LEU A 162 9.89 4.90 8.06
C LEU A 162 9.62 5.04 9.56
N LEU A 163 10.65 4.96 10.41
CA LEU A 163 10.54 5.22 11.85
C LEU A 163 9.98 6.62 12.11
N GLN A 164 10.58 7.63 11.49
CA GLN A 164 10.17 9.01 11.64
C GLN A 164 8.72 9.23 11.17
N LEU A 165 8.37 8.70 10.01
CA LEU A 165 7.05 8.81 9.43
C LEU A 165 5.97 8.20 10.34
N LEU A 166 6.18 6.97 10.81
CA LEU A 166 5.21 6.25 11.64
C LEU A 166 5.13 6.85 13.05
N LYS A 167 6.26 7.26 13.65
CA LYS A 167 6.29 7.99 14.91
C LYS A 167 5.49 9.30 14.79
N ALA A 168 5.74 10.09 13.76
CA ALA A 168 5.01 11.33 13.52
C ALA A 168 3.51 11.08 13.37
N TYR A 169 3.11 9.96 12.73
CA TYR A 169 1.70 9.58 12.61
C TYR A 169 1.06 9.31 13.98
N THR A 170 1.71 8.55 14.87
CA THR A 170 1.16 8.27 16.21
C THR A 170 1.03 9.53 17.07
N VAL A 171 1.92 10.50 16.89
CA VAL A 171 1.83 11.82 17.56
C VAL A 171 0.69 12.64 16.96
N TYR A 172 0.47 12.56 15.64
CA TYR A 172 -0.59 13.28 14.93
C TYR A 172 -1.98 12.70 15.20
N ARG A 173 -2.07 11.36 15.37
CA ARG A 173 -3.30 10.58 15.62
C ARG A 173 -3.16 9.72 16.88
N PRO A 174 -3.08 10.32 18.08
CA PRO A 174 -2.81 9.56 19.32
C PRO A 174 -3.93 8.58 19.70
N GLN A 175 -5.17 8.81 19.25
CA GLN A 175 -6.29 7.90 19.51
C GLN A 175 -6.22 6.62 18.66
N GLU A 176 -5.61 6.69 17.49
CA GLU A 176 -5.44 5.54 16.61
C GLU A 176 -4.17 4.77 16.94
N GLY A 177 -3.09 5.48 17.32
CA GLY A 177 -1.80 4.89 17.61
C GLY A 177 -1.14 4.32 16.36
N TYR A 178 -0.43 3.18 16.53
CA TYR A 178 0.23 2.47 15.44
C TYR A 178 -0.48 1.16 15.10
N CYS A 179 -0.84 1.00 13.85
CA CYS A 179 -1.27 -0.28 13.28
C CYS A 179 -0.14 -0.82 12.39
N GLN A 180 0.26 -2.10 12.60
CA GLN A 180 1.34 -2.73 11.84
C GLN A 180 1.16 -2.64 10.32
N ALA A 181 -0.08 -2.68 9.84
CA ALA A 181 -0.40 -2.56 8.43
C ALA A 181 -0.02 -1.20 7.81
N GLN A 182 0.19 -0.17 8.62
CA GLN A 182 0.70 1.12 8.16
C GLN A 182 2.17 1.06 7.73
N GLY A 183 2.93 0.08 8.26
CA GLY A 183 4.34 -0.14 7.90
C GLY A 183 4.55 -0.34 6.40
N PRO A 184 3.96 -1.37 5.77
CA PRO A 184 4.05 -1.59 4.32
C PRO A 184 3.55 -0.42 3.48
N VAL A 185 2.48 0.26 3.92
CA VAL A 185 1.92 1.44 3.23
C VAL A 185 2.91 2.61 3.27
N GLY A 186 3.44 2.92 4.45
CA GLY A 186 4.44 3.98 4.63
C GLY A 186 5.74 3.68 3.87
N ALA A 187 6.22 2.44 3.92
CA ALA A 187 7.42 2.03 3.20
C ALA A 187 7.26 2.18 1.68
N LEU A 188 6.12 1.77 1.13
CA LEU A 188 5.85 1.94 -0.30
C LEU A 188 5.80 3.42 -0.71
N LEU A 189 5.22 4.29 0.10
CA LEU A 189 5.24 5.74 -0.15
C LEU A 189 6.67 6.29 -0.15
N LEU A 190 7.50 5.88 0.83
CA LEU A 190 8.90 6.30 0.92
C LEU A 190 9.77 5.85 -0.24
N MET A 191 9.45 4.72 -0.90
CA MET A 191 10.12 4.31 -2.14
C MET A 191 9.91 5.32 -3.29
N HIS A 192 8.92 6.18 -3.19
CA HIS A 192 8.53 7.08 -4.29
C HIS A 192 8.70 8.56 -3.95
N MET A 193 8.68 8.95 -2.67
CA MET A 193 8.65 10.37 -2.31
C MET A 193 9.37 10.65 -0.96
N PRO A 194 9.77 11.91 -0.71
CA PRO A 194 10.38 12.32 0.56
C PRO A 194 9.48 12.08 1.77
N PRO A 195 10.05 11.91 2.99
CA PRO A 195 9.31 11.54 4.20
C PRO A 195 8.13 12.44 4.55
N GLU A 196 8.26 13.76 4.45
CA GLU A 196 7.16 14.69 4.73
C GLU A 196 5.99 14.49 3.77
N GLN A 197 6.27 14.35 2.48
CA GLN A 197 5.25 14.12 1.47
C GLN A 197 4.58 12.75 1.66
N ALA A 198 5.37 11.71 1.99
CA ALA A 198 4.88 10.37 2.32
C ALA A 198 3.98 10.39 3.57
N PHE A 199 4.36 11.16 4.60
CA PHE A 199 3.55 11.34 5.79
C PHE A 199 2.16 11.92 5.47
N TRP A 200 2.10 12.99 4.70
CA TRP A 200 0.81 13.59 4.35
C TRP A 200 -0.04 12.70 3.44
N CYS A 201 0.60 11.90 2.58
CA CYS A 201 -0.10 10.87 1.81
C CYS A 201 -0.65 9.77 2.71
N LEU A 202 0.11 9.28 3.69
CA LEU A 202 -0.36 8.29 4.66
C LEU A 202 -1.54 8.83 5.47
N VAL A 203 -1.46 10.06 5.97
CA VAL A 203 -2.56 10.72 6.68
C VAL A 203 -3.82 10.76 5.82
N GLN A 204 -3.70 11.14 4.55
CA GLN A 204 -4.85 11.17 3.64
C GLN A 204 -5.43 9.77 3.37
N ILE A 205 -4.58 8.76 3.23
CA ILE A 205 -5.02 7.37 3.06
C ILE A 205 -5.82 6.92 4.29
N CYS A 206 -5.31 7.16 5.48
CA CYS A 206 -5.98 6.76 6.72
C CYS A 206 -7.28 7.54 6.95
N ASP A 207 -7.27 8.88 6.75
CA ASP A 207 -8.40 9.75 7.07
C ASP A 207 -9.55 9.61 6.05
N HIS A 208 -9.23 9.47 4.75
CA HIS A 208 -10.21 9.64 3.68
C HIS A 208 -10.43 8.40 2.81
N TYR A 209 -9.41 7.59 2.60
CA TYR A 209 -9.53 6.39 1.77
C TYR A 209 -9.93 5.17 2.58
N LEU A 210 -9.39 5.05 3.79
CA LEU A 210 -9.61 3.91 4.69
C LEU A 210 -10.07 4.38 6.09
N PRO A 211 -11.13 5.23 6.19
CA PRO A 211 -11.61 5.68 7.48
C PRO A 211 -12.11 4.49 8.31
N GLY A 212 -11.65 4.38 9.57
CA GLY A 212 -12.03 3.30 10.49
C GLY A 212 -11.32 1.96 10.25
N TYR A 213 -10.45 1.85 9.24
CA TYR A 213 -9.66 0.63 9.02
C TYR A 213 -8.55 0.43 10.03
N TYR A 214 -7.93 1.55 10.47
CA TYR A 214 -6.82 1.53 11.43
C TYR A 214 -7.26 1.88 12.85
N SER A 215 -8.59 1.93 13.10
CA SER A 215 -9.13 2.04 14.45
C SER A 215 -8.79 0.79 15.29
N PRO A 216 -8.75 0.90 16.62
CA PRO A 216 -8.44 -0.25 17.49
C PRO A 216 -9.35 -1.47 17.28
N GLN A 217 -10.57 -1.29 16.82
CA GLN A 217 -11.53 -2.34 16.55
C GLN A 217 -11.66 -2.71 15.07
N MET A 218 -11.00 -1.97 14.16
CA MET A 218 -11.02 -2.20 12.71
C MET A 218 -12.45 -2.34 12.14
N GLU A 219 -13.39 -1.54 12.61
CA GLU A 219 -14.83 -1.70 12.33
C GLU A 219 -15.13 -1.67 10.83
N ALA A 220 -14.45 -0.80 10.09
CA ALA A 220 -14.64 -0.70 8.65
C ALA A 220 -14.14 -1.97 7.92
N LEU A 221 -13.04 -2.56 8.36
CA LEU A 221 -12.56 -3.83 7.80
C LEU A 221 -13.54 -4.97 8.06
N VAL A 222 -14.12 -5.01 9.27
CA VAL A 222 -15.13 -6.04 9.63
C VAL A 222 -16.35 -5.90 8.73
N LEU A 223 -16.87 -4.68 8.56
CA LEU A 223 -18.02 -4.42 7.68
C LEU A 223 -17.71 -4.82 6.22
N ASP A 224 -16.56 -4.41 5.71
CA ASP A 224 -16.15 -4.75 4.34
C ASP A 224 -15.90 -6.25 4.16
N SER A 225 -15.54 -6.98 5.23
CA SER A 225 -15.40 -8.43 5.20
C SER A 225 -16.75 -9.14 4.98
N GLU A 226 -17.82 -8.61 5.56
CA GLU A 226 -19.18 -9.11 5.34
C GLU A 226 -19.64 -8.83 3.90
N ILE A 227 -19.41 -7.61 3.43
CA ILE A 227 -19.73 -7.21 2.04
C ILE A 227 -18.95 -8.07 1.06
N PHE A 228 -17.64 -8.26 1.28
CA PHE A 228 -16.80 -9.11 0.44
C PHE A 228 -17.30 -10.55 0.41
N THR A 229 -17.69 -11.10 1.55
CA THR A 229 -18.24 -12.46 1.67
C THR A 229 -19.52 -12.62 0.84
N ALA A 230 -20.42 -11.65 0.93
CA ALA A 230 -21.66 -11.64 0.14
C ALA A 230 -21.37 -11.54 -1.38
N LEU A 231 -20.40 -10.69 -1.76
CA LEU A 231 -19.98 -10.57 -3.16
C LEU A 231 -19.32 -11.85 -3.66
N LEU A 232 -18.42 -12.45 -2.89
CA LEU A 232 -17.75 -13.71 -3.25
C LEU A 232 -18.76 -14.84 -3.45
N HIS A 233 -19.75 -14.94 -2.57
CA HIS A 233 -20.84 -15.90 -2.70
C HIS A 233 -21.63 -15.71 -4.02
N ARG A 234 -21.88 -14.46 -4.39
CA ARG A 234 -22.64 -14.12 -5.61
C ARG A 234 -21.83 -14.32 -6.89
N VAL A 235 -20.57 -13.89 -6.89
CA VAL A 235 -19.73 -13.83 -8.11
C VAL A 235 -19.00 -15.15 -8.34
N CYS A 236 -18.52 -15.78 -7.27
CA CYS A 236 -17.75 -17.02 -7.34
C CYS A 236 -18.20 -18.04 -6.28
N PRO A 237 -19.42 -18.62 -6.42
CA PRO A 237 -19.99 -19.50 -5.40
C PRO A 237 -19.17 -20.79 -5.18
N LYS A 238 -18.38 -21.22 -6.16
CA LYS A 238 -17.48 -22.37 -6.00
C LYS A 238 -16.33 -22.06 -5.02
N ALA A 239 -15.68 -20.91 -5.18
CA ALA A 239 -14.62 -20.46 -4.26
C ALA A 239 -15.18 -20.21 -2.86
N PHE A 240 -16.33 -19.55 -2.76
CA PHE A 240 -17.00 -19.35 -1.48
C PHE A 240 -17.24 -20.67 -0.73
N LYS A 241 -17.87 -21.65 -1.39
CA LYS A 241 -18.13 -22.97 -0.81
C LYS A 241 -16.85 -23.70 -0.42
N HIS A 242 -15.78 -23.56 -1.20
CA HIS A 242 -14.50 -24.17 -0.90
C HIS A 242 -13.88 -23.56 0.38
N LEU A 243 -13.80 -22.24 0.45
CA LEU A 243 -13.29 -21.53 1.65
C LEU A 243 -14.13 -21.89 2.89
N GLN A 244 -15.47 -21.87 2.76
CA GLN A 244 -16.38 -22.25 3.85
C GLN A 244 -16.15 -23.69 4.33
N LYS A 245 -15.99 -24.63 3.38
CA LYS A 245 -15.70 -26.05 3.70
C LYS A 245 -14.42 -26.20 4.51
N HIS A 246 -13.41 -25.38 4.26
CA HIS A 246 -12.12 -25.41 4.96
C HIS A 246 -12.05 -24.47 6.17
N GLY A 247 -13.17 -23.83 6.56
CA GLY A 247 -13.19 -22.91 7.69
C GLY A 247 -12.37 -21.63 7.50
N VAL A 248 -12.07 -21.26 6.25
CA VAL A 248 -11.29 -20.06 5.91
C VAL A 248 -12.22 -18.85 5.83
N GLY A 249 -12.22 -18.05 6.90
CA GLY A 249 -12.98 -16.80 6.96
C GLY A 249 -12.24 -15.62 6.32
N PRO A 250 -12.97 -14.55 5.90
CA PRO A 250 -12.38 -13.40 5.22
C PRO A 250 -11.34 -12.66 6.06
N LEU A 251 -11.52 -12.58 7.36
CA LEU A 251 -10.57 -11.93 8.27
C LEU A 251 -9.20 -12.65 8.39
N MET A 252 -9.06 -13.85 7.81
CA MET A 252 -7.78 -14.55 7.76
C MET A 252 -6.86 -14.05 6.63
N TYR A 253 -7.39 -13.38 5.61
CA TYR A 253 -6.62 -12.92 4.44
C TYR A 253 -6.87 -11.46 4.05
N MET A 254 -8.05 -10.91 4.34
CA MET A 254 -8.39 -9.53 3.99
C MET A 254 -7.51 -8.47 4.67
N PRO A 255 -7.03 -8.65 5.92
CA PRO A 255 -6.12 -7.69 6.52
C PRO A 255 -4.88 -7.43 5.66
N GLU A 256 -4.21 -8.48 5.16
CA GLU A 256 -3.06 -8.34 4.26
C GLU A 256 -3.41 -7.62 2.95
N TRP A 257 -4.62 -7.83 2.46
CA TRP A 257 -5.04 -7.19 1.22
C TRP A 257 -5.44 -5.74 1.44
N PHE A 258 -6.33 -5.47 2.36
CA PHE A 258 -7.00 -4.18 2.48
C PHE A 258 -6.24 -3.21 3.39
N LEU A 259 -5.78 -3.64 4.56
CA LEU A 259 -5.00 -2.77 5.43
C LEU A 259 -3.64 -2.41 4.83
N CYS A 260 -2.99 -3.36 4.16
CA CYS A 260 -1.69 -3.15 3.51
C CYS A 260 -1.81 -2.68 2.05
N LEU A 261 -3.02 -2.44 1.54
CA LEU A 261 -3.25 -2.04 0.14
C LEU A 261 -2.51 -2.95 -0.86
N PHE A 262 -2.55 -4.27 -0.60
CA PHE A 262 -1.87 -5.33 -1.36
C PHE A 262 -0.34 -5.18 -1.47
N ALA A 263 0.28 -4.28 -0.72
CA ALA A 263 1.70 -3.97 -0.87
C ALA A 263 2.62 -5.18 -0.70
N ARG A 264 2.19 -6.20 0.07
CA ARG A 264 2.95 -7.42 0.37
C ARG A 264 2.48 -8.68 -0.37
N THR A 265 1.30 -8.66 -0.97
CA THR A 265 0.64 -9.88 -1.48
C THR A 265 0.63 -9.99 -2.99
N LEU A 266 0.82 -8.89 -3.71
CA LEU A 266 0.87 -8.88 -5.18
C LEU A 266 2.31 -8.65 -5.68
N PRO A 267 2.62 -9.11 -6.90
CA PRO A 267 3.87 -8.71 -7.57
C PRO A 267 3.98 -7.18 -7.63
N PHE A 268 5.16 -6.64 -7.31
CA PHE A 268 5.35 -5.20 -7.13
C PHE A 268 4.86 -4.32 -8.31
N PRO A 269 5.08 -4.69 -9.58
CA PRO A 269 4.49 -3.95 -10.70
C PRO A 269 2.97 -3.86 -10.65
N THR A 270 2.31 -4.93 -10.16
CA THR A 270 0.85 -4.99 -9.99
C THR A 270 0.40 -4.10 -8.84
N VAL A 271 1.13 -4.11 -7.72
CA VAL A 271 0.88 -3.19 -6.59
C VAL A 271 0.85 -1.75 -7.06
N LEU A 272 1.86 -1.32 -7.82
CA LEU A 272 1.95 0.05 -8.33
C LEU A 272 0.74 0.42 -9.22
N ARG A 273 0.23 -0.53 -10.00
CA ARG A 273 -0.97 -0.33 -10.83
C ARG A 273 -2.25 -0.23 -10.01
N VAL A 274 -2.37 -1.07 -8.99
CA VAL A 274 -3.49 -1.01 -8.02
C VAL A 274 -3.49 0.35 -7.31
N TRP A 275 -2.33 0.83 -6.88
CA TRP A 275 -2.20 2.12 -6.21
C TRP A 275 -2.54 3.30 -7.12
N ASP A 276 -2.08 3.27 -8.39
CA ASP A 276 -2.44 4.30 -9.39
C ASP A 276 -3.98 4.42 -9.54
N ALA A 277 -4.69 3.29 -9.55
CA ALA A 277 -6.14 3.28 -9.63
C ALA A 277 -6.79 3.70 -8.31
N PHE A 278 -6.36 3.12 -7.19
CA PHE A 278 -6.89 3.37 -5.85
C PHE A 278 -6.86 4.86 -5.49
N LEU A 279 -5.71 5.51 -5.62
CA LEU A 279 -5.55 6.93 -5.31
C LEU A 279 -6.37 7.85 -6.23
N SER A 280 -6.78 7.38 -7.40
CA SER A 280 -7.60 8.15 -8.35
C SER A 280 -9.11 8.04 -8.12
N GLU A 281 -9.56 7.01 -7.40
CA GLU A 281 -11.01 6.75 -7.26
C GLU A 281 -11.66 7.63 -6.18
N GLY A 282 -10.92 8.16 -5.20
CA GLY A 282 -11.38 9.12 -4.19
C GLY A 282 -12.06 8.48 -2.97
N GLU A 283 -12.53 9.32 -2.09
CA GLU A 283 -12.94 9.04 -0.70
C GLU A 283 -14.08 8.02 -0.52
N ARG A 284 -14.82 7.68 -1.56
CA ARG A 284 -16.04 6.84 -1.43
C ARG A 284 -15.85 5.42 -1.95
N THR A 285 -14.64 5.09 -2.35
CA THR A 285 -14.41 3.84 -3.02
C THR A 285 -13.64 2.92 -2.11
N GLY A 286 -14.31 2.33 -1.13
CA GLY A 286 -13.78 1.19 -0.42
C GLY A 286 -13.21 0.17 -1.42
N MET A 287 -12.20 -0.60 -1.03
CA MET A 287 -11.48 -1.57 -1.86
C MET A 287 -12.41 -2.49 -2.68
N VAL A 288 -13.65 -2.68 -2.22
CA VAL A 288 -14.70 -3.44 -2.90
C VAL A 288 -15.04 -2.90 -4.29
N MET A 289 -14.89 -1.58 -4.54
CA MET A 289 -15.19 -1.02 -5.87
C MET A 289 -14.03 -1.15 -6.87
N ILE A 290 -12.79 -1.27 -6.43
CA ILE A 290 -11.67 -1.64 -7.31
C ILE A 290 -11.96 -3.00 -7.94
N TRP A 291 -12.60 -3.89 -7.19
CA TRP A 291 -13.04 -5.21 -7.63
C TRP A 291 -14.15 -5.19 -8.68
N ASN A 292 -15.13 -4.28 -8.54
CA ASN A 292 -16.37 -4.37 -9.31
C ASN A 292 -16.29 -3.73 -10.70
N GLN A 293 -15.46 -2.71 -10.90
CA GLN A 293 -15.36 -2.03 -12.20
C GLN A 293 -14.29 -2.60 -13.13
N ASP A 294 -13.24 -3.20 -12.60
CA ASP A 294 -12.12 -3.68 -13.41
C ASP A 294 -12.21 -5.16 -13.80
N ALA A 295 -13.05 -5.94 -13.16
CA ALA A 295 -13.32 -7.33 -13.57
C ALA A 295 -13.87 -7.44 -15.01
N GLN A 296 -14.50 -6.39 -15.52
CA GLN A 296 -14.97 -6.33 -16.90
C GLN A 296 -13.93 -5.79 -17.89
N HIS A 297 -12.93 -5.01 -17.44
CA HIS A 297 -11.96 -4.34 -18.31
C HIS A 297 -10.56 -4.96 -18.33
N TYR A 298 -10.20 -5.76 -17.35
CA TYR A 298 -8.93 -6.50 -17.28
C TYR A 298 -9.14 -7.97 -17.66
N ASN A 299 -9.64 -8.29 -18.87
CA ASN A 299 -9.62 -9.61 -19.51
C ASN A 299 -9.32 -10.81 -18.56
N GLY A 300 -9.99 -10.93 -17.44
CA GLY A 300 -9.87 -12.05 -16.51
C GLY A 300 -8.55 -12.12 -15.71
N LEU A 301 -7.61 -11.17 -15.84
CA LEU A 301 -6.32 -11.23 -15.13
C LEU A 301 -6.48 -11.00 -13.63
N THR A 302 -7.30 -10.05 -13.22
CA THR A 302 -7.52 -9.75 -11.79
C THR A 302 -8.23 -10.93 -11.10
N LEU A 303 -9.21 -11.52 -11.75
CA LEU A 303 -9.90 -12.72 -11.23
C LEU A 303 -9.00 -13.97 -11.25
N LYS A 304 -8.06 -14.09 -12.20
CA LYS A 304 -7.09 -15.20 -12.27
C LYS A 304 -5.98 -15.10 -11.22
N ILE A 305 -5.70 -13.91 -10.69
CA ILE A 305 -4.72 -13.72 -9.61
C ILE A 305 -5.32 -14.12 -8.25
N PHE A 306 -6.65 -14.07 -8.10
CA PHE A 306 -7.35 -14.35 -6.85
C PHE A 306 -8.08 -15.72 -6.84
N LEU A 307 -8.10 -16.46 -7.93
CA LEU A 307 -8.63 -17.81 -8.06
C LEU A 307 -7.54 -18.79 -8.49
#